data_868ec3ffc0919ad25b650e33ec1bdead
#
_entry.id   868ec3ffc0919ad25b650e33ec1bdead
#
_cell.length_a   1.000
_cell.length_b   1.000
_cell.length_c   1.000
_cell.angle_alpha   90.00
_cell.angle_beta   90.00
_cell.angle_gamma   90.00
#
_symmetry.space_group_name_H-M   'P 1'
#
loop_
_entity.id
_entity.type
_entity.pdbx_description
1 polymer ?
#
loop_
_entity_poly.entity_id
_entity_poly.type
_entity_poly.pdbx_seq_one_letter_code
_entity_poly.pdbx_strand_id
1 'polypeptide(L)'
;MPDPSSTRPAAVPAALPADLPAAPSGPASAAETALHYPLGDSLPQVGCSLEVAPGLRWVRMALPFALDHINLWLLRDRLDGREGWTVVDCGIDDEATRAAWEQVFSHELQGLPVLRVLVTHMHPDHIGLAHWITERWSTADQACRLWISSTDWHAAQMASQGIGGAGGDMAADFFRLHGLVDAAVLAQVRQRRGHYAGMVPQVPARYRRLMDGLDVAIGGTGWRCLAGYGHAPEHISLHSPAQGVLISGDMVLPRVSTNVSVYPMEPEADVLTLFLNSLERLRTLPAGTLVLPSHGRPFRGLQTRIDQLQAHHEARLAEARDACAARPSTAADLLPVLFRRTLDLHQTTFAMGEAVAHVHALWTQGRVTPEDGRDGVRRWRATTPA
;
A
#
# COMPACT_ATOMS: atom_id res chain seq x y z
N MET A 1 0.58 -51.06 16.59
CA MET A 1 -0.05 -49.74 16.44
C MET A 1 0.87 -48.96 15.57
N PRO A 2 0.54 -48.71 14.27
CA PRO A 2 1.38 -47.91 13.40
C PRO A 2 1.10 -46.44 13.61
N ASP A 3 2.16 -45.65 13.52
CA ASP A 3 2.35 -44.21 13.56
C ASP A 3 1.54 -43.50 12.48
N PRO A 4 0.79 -42.42 12.77
CA PRO A 4 0.14 -41.59 11.74
C PRO A 4 1.15 -40.60 11.17
N SER A 5 1.78 -41.00 10.04
CA SER A 5 2.65 -40.18 9.23
C SER A 5 2.00 -38.86 8.83
N SER A 6 2.68 -37.77 9.17
CA SER A 6 2.47 -36.40 8.73
C SER A 6 2.45 -36.31 7.19
N THR A 7 1.32 -36.02 6.62
CA THR A 7 1.23 -35.55 5.24
C THR A 7 1.61 -34.08 5.19
N ARG A 8 2.82 -33.78 4.73
CA ARG A 8 3.22 -32.46 4.27
C ARG A 8 2.26 -31.99 3.16
N PRO A 9 1.75 -30.76 3.19
CA PRO A 9 1.05 -30.24 2.03
C PRO A 9 2.01 -30.10 0.85
N ALA A 10 1.50 -30.43 -0.33
CA ALA A 10 2.23 -30.41 -1.59
C ALA A 10 2.82 -29.03 -1.87
N ALA A 11 4.05 -29.01 -2.39
CA ALA A 11 4.77 -27.83 -2.81
C ALA A 11 3.93 -27.01 -3.81
N VAL A 12 3.84 -25.72 -3.55
CA VAL A 12 3.32 -24.72 -4.49
C VAL A 12 4.20 -24.79 -5.75
N PRO A 13 3.63 -24.86 -6.96
CA PRO A 13 4.42 -24.90 -8.18
C PRO A 13 5.23 -23.60 -8.32
N ALA A 14 6.51 -23.80 -8.62
CA ALA A 14 7.52 -22.78 -8.83
C ALA A 14 7.20 -21.90 -10.05
N ALA A 15 7.75 -20.68 -9.98
CA ALA A 15 8.04 -19.75 -11.05
C ALA A 15 6.84 -19.21 -11.84
N LEU A 16 6.44 -18.01 -11.48
CA LEU A 16 5.85 -17.06 -12.41
C LEU A 16 6.85 -16.78 -13.56
N PRO A 17 6.39 -16.66 -14.82
CA PRO A 17 7.28 -16.39 -15.94
C PRO A 17 8.01 -15.06 -15.76
N ALA A 18 9.29 -15.07 -16.06
CA ALA A 18 10.26 -13.98 -15.91
C ALA A 18 10.10 -12.82 -16.93
N ASP A 19 8.95 -12.67 -17.57
CA ASP A 19 8.68 -11.62 -18.55
C ASP A 19 7.57 -10.66 -18.09
N LEU A 20 7.82 -9.95 -16.97
CA LEU A 20 7.07 -8.74 -16.68
C LEU A 20 7.84 -7.56 -17.28
N PRO A 21 7.21 -6.72 -18.14
CA PRO A 21 7.86 -5.52 -18.63
C PRO A 21 8.24 -4.65 -17.43
N ALA A 22 9.52 -4.27 -17.38
CA ALA A 22 10.04 -3.29 -16.42
C ALA A 22 9.10 -2.08 -16.35
N ALA A 23 8.97 -1.49 -15.17
CA ALA A 23 8.26 -0.22 -15.00
C ALA A 23 8.71 0.74 -16.12
N PRO A 24 7.79 1.49 -16.75
CA PRO A 24 8.11 2.25 -17.95
C PRO A 24 9.30 3.17 -17.66
N SER A 25 10.45 2.84 -18.18
CA SER A 25 11.65 3.68 -18.28
C SER A 25 11.44 4.78 -19.34
N GLY A 26 10.25 5.38 -19.33
CA GLY A 26 9.91 6.51 -20.16
C GLY A 26 10.44 7.81 -19.56
N PRO A 27 10.58 8.87 -20.37
CA PRO A 27 10.95 10.19 -19.87
C PRO A 27 10.01 10.61 -18.75
N ALA A 28 10.55 11.37 -17.75
CA ALA A 28 9.78 11.89 -16.63
C ALA A 28 8.49 12.56 -17.13
N SER A 29 7.35 12.21 -16.54
CA SER A 29 6.08 12.82 -16.90
C SER A 29 6.07 14.32 -16.54
N ALA A 30 5.22 15.13 -17.18
CA ALA A 30 5.07 16.53 -16.81
C ALA A 30 4.76 16.72 -15.30
N ALA A 31 4.11 15.75 -14.69
CA ALA A 31 3.85 15.69 -13.25
C ALA A 31 5.13 15.54 -12.43
N GLU A 32 6.05 14.67 -12.85
CA GLU A 32 7.34 14.46 -12.18
C GLU A 32 8.28 15.64 -12.34
N THR A 33 8.30 16.30 -13.51
CA THR A 33 9.14 17.49 -13.78
C THR A 33 8.78 18.70 -12.92
N ALA A 34 7.57 18.73 -12.36
CA ALA A 34 7.14 19.76 -11.42
C ALA A 34 7.61 19.54 -9.98
N LEU A 35 8.21 18.39 -9.69
CA LEU A 35 8.73 18.04 -8.36
C LEU A 35 10.25 18.21 -8.32
N HIS A 36 10.79 18.54 -7.15
CA HIS A 36 12.23 18.65 -6.94
C HIS A 36 12.76 17.37 -6.26
N TYR A 37 13.73 16.69 -6.89
CA TYR A 37 14.38 15.49 -6.39
C TYR A 37 15.77 15.81 -5.83
N PRO A 38 15.92 16.06 -4.52
CA PRO A 38 17.18 16.55 -3.93
C PRO A 38 18.35 15.55 -4.03
N LEU A 39 18.04 14.24 -4.19
CA LEU A 39 19.04 13.19 -4.35
C LEU A 39 19.33 12.86 -5.83
N GLY A 40 18.72 13.59 -6.77
CA GLY A 40 18.85 13.33 -8.22
C GLY A 40 18.48 11.90 -8.58
N ASP A 41 19.37 11.23 -9.32
CA ASP A 41 19.17 9.84 -9.77
C ASP A 41 19.82 8.80 -8.84
N SER A 42 20.33 9.22 -7.67
CA SER A 42 20.95 8.32 -6.70
C SER A 42 19.89 7.34 -6.15
N LEU A 43 20.22 6.06 -6.15
CA LEU A 43 19.40 4.98 -5.60
C LEU A 43 20.27 4.08 -4.71
N PRO A 44 19.77 3.60 -3.57
CA PRO A 44 20.46 2.56 -2.81
C PRO A 44 20.62 1.29 -3.66
N GLN A 45 21.79 0.69 -3.61
CA GLN A 45 21.98 -0.67 -4.13
C GLN A 45 21.29 -1.68 -3.22
N VAL A 46 20.93 -2.84 -3.76
CA VAL A 46 20.36 -3.94 -2.96
C VAL A 46 21.30 -4.30 -1.82
N GLY A 47 20.77 -4.42 -0.61
CA GLY A 47 21.55 -4.70 0.59
C GLY A 47 22.35 -3.52 1.17
N CYS A 48 22.29 -2.34 0.54
CA CYS A 48 22.91 -1.10 0.99
C CYS A 48 21.89 -0.05 1.38
N SER A 49 22.36 1.01 2.03
CA SER A 49 21.53 2.15 2.39
C SER A 49 22.18 3.48 1.98
N LEU A 50 21.35 4.50 1.76
CA LEU A 50 21.74 5.86 1.43
C LEU A 50 21.22 6.81 2.51
N GLU A 51 22.07 7.64 3.12
CA GLU A 51 21.62 8.64 4.08
C GLU A 51 20.87 9.77 3.36
N VAL A 52 19.64 10.06 3.81
CA VAL A 52 18.75 11.07 3.20
C VAL A 52 18.52 12.27 4.11
N ALA A 53 18.73 12.09 5.42
CA ALA A 53 18.75 13.12 6.45
C ALA A 53 19.59 12.61 7.63
N PRO A 54 20.04 13.45 8.55
CA PRO A 54 20.85 13.02 9.69
C PRO A 54 20.19 11.87 10.47
N GLY A 55 20.87 10.71 10.51
CA GLY A 55 20.38 9.52 11.19
C GLY A 55 19.18 8.83 10.52
N LEU A 56 18.82 9.20 9.29
CA LEU A 56 17.77 8.59 8.50
C LEU A 56 18.36 8.05 7.19
N ARG A 57 18.18 6.76 6.96
CA ARG A 57 18.76 6.06 5.82
C ARG A 57 17.67 5.40 4.98
N TRP A 58 17.83 5.45 3.68
CA TRP A 58 16.97 4.85 2.67
C TRP A 58 17.52 3.49 2.25
N VAL A 59 16.70 2.45 2.34
CA VAL A 59 16.93 1.11 1.81
C VAL A 59 15.91 0.87 0.71
N ARG A 60 16.30 0.12 -0.32
CA ARG A 60 15.40 -0.21 -1.43
C ARG A 60 15.42 -1.70 -1.69
N MET A 61 14.24 -2.32 -1.74
CA MET A 61 14.06 -3.74 -2.02
C MET A 61 13.32 -3.93 -3.34
N ALA A 62 13.65 -4.99 -4.08
CA ALA A 62 12.95 -5.35 -5.30
C ALA A 62 11.57 -5.96 -4.99
N LEU A 63 10.61 -5.76 -5.89
CA LEU A 63 9.30 -6.38 -5.86
C LEU A 63 9.06 -7.14 -7.17
N PRO A 64 8.40 -8.31 -7.14
CA PRO A 64 8.10 -9.10 -8.34
C PRO A 64 6.83 -8.61 -9.05
N PHE A 65 6.62 -7.28 -9.14
CA PHE A 65 5.44 -6.64 -9.68
C PHE A 65 5.82 -5.58 -10.72
N ALA A 66 4.81 -5.02 -11.43
CA ALA A 66 5.03 -3.87 -12.29
C ALA A 66 5.56 -2.65 -11.51
N LEU A 67 5.19 -2.52 -10.25
CA LEU A 67 5.83 -1.64 -9.28
C LEU A 67 7.02 -2.40 -8.69
N ASP A 68 8.20 -2.21 -9.27
CA ASP A 68 9.37 -3.07 -9.17
C ASP A 68 10.18 -2.92 -7.88
N HIS A 69 9.78 -2.02 -6.98
CA HIS A 69 10.53 -1.74 -5.75
C HIS A 69 9.67 -1.18 -4.64
N ILE A 70 10.17 -1.33 -3.41
CA ILE A 70 9.72 -0.60 -2.23
C ILE A 70 10.89 0.10 -1.54
N ASN A 71 10.65 1.29 -1.04
CA ASN A 71 11.57 2.04 -0.19
C ASN A 71 11.25 1.79 1.28
N LEU A 72 12.27 1.47 2.03
CA LEU A 72 12.22 1.20 3.47
C LEU A 72 13.17 2.17 4.18
N TRP A 73 12.88 2.47 5.45
CA TRP A 73 13.63 3.51 6.13
C TRP A 73 14.25 2.96 7.41
N LEU A 74 15.51 3.32 7.65
CA LEU A 74 16.25 3.08 8.90
C LEU A 74 16.43 4.40 9.61
N LEU A 75 15.92 4.50 10.83
CA LEU A 75 16.08 5.68 11.68
C LEU A 75 16.99 5.32 12.85
N ARG A 76 18.09 6.07 13.02
CA ARG A 76 18.91 5.93 14.22
C ARG A 76 18.05 6.22 15.44
N ASP A 77 18.13 5.35 16.44
CA ASP A 77 17.19 5.39 17.55
C ASP A 77 17.87 5.07 18.89
N ARG A 78 17.18 5.48 19.95
CA ARG A 78 17.47 5.08 21.32
C ARG A 78 16.16 4.78 22.03
N LEU A 79 15.96 3.52 22.36
CA LEU A 79 14.74 3.03 23.01
C LEU A 79 15.10 2.32 24.32
N ASP A 80 14.46 2.71 25.42
CA ASP A 80 14.67 2.13 26.75
C ASP A 80 16.17 2.11 27.17
N GLY A 81 16.87 3.20 26.83
CA GLY A 81 18.30 3.36 27.13
C GLY A 81 19.27 2.70 26.16
N ARG A 82 18.80 1.93 25.18
CA ARG A 82 19.62 1.22 24.18
C ARG A 82 19.70 1.97 22.87
N GLU A 83 20.89 2.05 22.32
CA GLU A 83 21.18 2.54 20.98
C GLU A 83 20.84 1.46 19.93
N GLY A 84 20.28 1.85 18.80
CA GLY A 84 19.96 0.94 17.73
C GLY A 84 19.26 1.63 16.56
N TRP A 85 18.39 0.91 15.90
CA TRP A 85 17.65 1.37 14.72
C TRP A 85 16.16 1.07 14.84
N THR A 86 15.34 2.02 14.42
CA THR A 86 13.93 1.79 14.07
C THR A 86 13.86 1.51 12.58
N VAL A 87 13.20 0.41 12.20
CA VAL A 87 12.85 0.09 10.80
C VAL A 87 11.46 0.63 10.52
N VAL A 88 11.25 1.28 9.38
CA VAL A 88 9.92 1.64 8.88
C VAL A 88 9.67 0.91 7.58
N ASP A 89 8.65 0.05 7.59
CA ASP A 89 8.25 -0.95 6.59
C ASP A 89 9.32 -2.04 6.34
N CYS A 90 8.93 -3.19 5.80
CA CYS A 90 9.74 -4.41 5.87
C CYS A 90 10.00 -5.09 4.53
N GLY A 91 9.22 -4.82 3.48
CA GLY A 91 9.20 -5.59 2.25
C GLY A 91 8.34 -6.86 2.35
N ILE A 92 8.15 -7.54 1.21
CA ILE A 92 7.45 -8.82 1.13
C ILE A 92 8.27 -9.96 1.74
N ASP A 93 7.61 -11.01 2.19
CA ASP A 93 8.30 -12.22 2.68
C ASP A 93 8.69 -13.13 1.52
N ASP A 94 9.86 -12.87 0.96
CA ASP A 94 10.52 -13.75 0.01
C ASP A 94 12.02 -13.90 0.30
N GLU A 95 12.65 -14.84 -0.38
CA GLU A 95 14.07 -15.16 -0.17
C GLU A 95 15.00 -14.00 -0.55
N ALA A 96 14.68 -13.29 -1.63
CA ALA A 96 15.49 -12.17 -2.13
C ALA A 96 15.46 -10.99 -1.14
N THR A 97 14.29 -10.65 -0.62
CA THR A 97 14.11 -9.57 0.37
C THR A 97 14.77 -9.94 1.70
N ARG A 98 14.67 -11.20 2.15
CA ARG A 98 15.39 -11.69 3.34
C ARG A 98 16.90 -11.59 3.16
N ALA A 99 17.44 -12.03 2.01
CA ALA A 99 18.87 -11.95 1.72
C ALA A 99 19.37 -10.50 1.69
N ALA A 100 18.60 -9.58 1.11
CA ALA A 100 18.92 -8.15 1.11
C ALA A 100 18.93 -7.56 2.52
N TRP A 101 17.96 -7.92 3.38
CA TRP A 101 17.96 -7.53 4.78
C TRP A 101 19.15 -8.08 5.56
N GLU A 102 19.59 -9.32 5.32
CA GLU A 102 20.79 -9.86 5.97
C GLU A 102 22.05 -9.05 5.64
N GLN A 103 22.16 -8.55 4.40
CA GLN A 103 23.24 -7.65 4.01
C GLN A 103 23.15 -6.30 4.74
N VAL A 104 21.94 -5.70 4.78
CA VAL A 104 21.69 -4.46 5.52
C VAL A 104 22.05 -4.63 7.01
N PHE A 105 21.61 -5.72 7.64
CA PHE A 105 21.90 -5.99 9.05
C PHE A 105 23.40 -6.15 9.33
N SER A 106 24.12 -6.77 8.41
CA SER A 106 25.56 -7.02 8.58
C SER A 106 26.43 -5.79 8.35
N HIS A 107 26.05 -4.91 7.40
CA HIS A 107 26.95 -3.84 6.93
C HIS A 107 26.47 -2.43 7.27
N GLU A 108 25.14 -2.22 7.36
CA GLU A 108 24.58 -0.86 7.44
C GLU A 108 24.18 -0.44 8.86
N LEU A 109 23.94 -1.41 9.76
CA LEU A 109 23.51 -1.12 11.13
C LEU A 109 24.64 -0.78 12.11
N GLN A 110 25.90 -0.77 11.65
CA GLN A 110 27.07 -0.43 12.49
C GLN A 110 27.19 -1.29 13.77
N GLY A 111 26.81 -2.56 13.67
CA GLY A 111 26.83 -3.49 14.82
C GLY A 111 25.72 -3.25 15.86
N LEU A 112 24.74 -2.42 15.56
CA LEU A 112 23.65 -2.07 16.46
C LEU A 112 22.38 -2.84 16.14
N PRO A 113 21.53 -3.14 17.13
CA PRO A 113 20.31 -3.90 16.93
C PRO A 113 19.19 -3.08 16.28
N VAL A 114 18.22 -3.77 15.66
CA VAL A 114 16.89 -3.22 15.43
C VAL A 114 16.11 -3.26 16.74
N LEU A 115 15.60 -2.10 17.18
CA LEU A 115 14.88 -1.93 18.44
C LEU A 115 13.37 -2.12 18.29
N ARG A 116 12.84 -1.72 17.15
CA ARG A 116 11.42 -1.84 16.80
C ARG A 116 11.21 -1.75 15.29
N VAL A 117 10.06 -2.23 14.85
CA VAL A 117 9.57 -2.14 13.47
C VAL A 117 8.30 -1.31 13.49
N LEU A 118 8.25 -0.20 12.75
CA LEU A 118 7.06 0.57 12.47
C LEU A 118 6.55 0.16 11.08
N VAL A 119 5.27 -0.10 10.96
CA VAL A 119 4.64 -0.42 9.67
C VAL A 119 3.57 0.61 9.37
N THR A 120 3.66 1.21 8.18
CA THR A 120 2.74 2.26 7.76
C THR A 120 1.33 1.71 7.57
N HIS A 121 1.19 0.53 6.95
CA HIS A 121 -0.09 -0.13 6.70
C HIS A 121 0.08 -1.63 6.37
N MET A 122 -1.05 -2.31 6.19
CA MET A 122 -1.14 -3.77 6.12
C MET A 122 -0.66 -4.39 4.80
N HIS A 123 -0.40 -3.64 3.73
CA HIS A 123 -0.07 -4.24 2.44
C HIS A 123 1.21 -5.08 2.50
N PRO A 124 1.31 -6.16 1.68
CA PRO A 124 2.35 -7.18 1.84
C PRO A 124 3.78 -6.62 1.74
N ASP A 125 4.02 -5.66 0.87
CA ASP A 125 5.33 -5.04 0.68
C ASP A 125 5.74 -4.11 1.83
N HIS A 126 4.84 -3.80 2.75
CA HIS A 126 5.10 -3.04 3.97
C HIS A 126 5.25 -3.94 5.20
N ILE A 127 4.35 -4.88 5.41
CA ILE A 127 4.31 -5.70 6.63
C ILE A 127 4.94 -7.10 6.47
N GLY A 128 5.22 -7.55 5.24
CA GLY A 128 5.54 -8.93 4.94
C GLY A 128 6.59 -9.56 5.86
N LEU A 129 7.73 -8.91 6.05
CA LEU A 129 8.81 -9.40 6.90
C LEU A 129 8.76 -8.91 8.36
N ALA A 130 7.68 -8.24 8.79
CA ALA A 130 7.60 -7.70 10.15
C ALA A 130 7.76 -8.77 11.24
N HIS A 131 7.19 -9.96 11.03
CA HIS A 131 7.33 -11.07 11.97
C HIS A 131 8.79 -11.56 12.03
N TRP A 132 9.40 -11.83 10.89
CA TRP A 132 10.77 -12.32 10.80
C TRP A 132 11.78 -11.31 11.40
N ILE A 133 11.65 -10.01 11.14
CA ILE A 133 12.54 -8.98 11.69
C ILE A 133 12.35 -8.89 13.22
N THR A 134 11.10 -8.87 13.69
CA THR A 134 10.84 -8.76 15.13
C THR A 134 11.31 -9.98 15.90
N GLU A 135 11.18 -11.20 15.38
CA GLU A 135 11.74 -12.40 16.00
C GLU A 135 13.26 -12.40 16.02
N ARG A 136 13.90 -12.08 14.89
CA ARG A 136 15.37 -12.05 14.78
C ARG A 136 16.02 -11.14 15.81
N TRP A 137 15.42 -9.98 16.09
CA TRP A 137 16.00 -8.96 16.95
C TRP A 137 15.46 -8.97 18.39
N SER A 138 14.55 -9.88 18.70
CA SER A 138 14.08 -10.10 20.07
C SER A 138 15.05 -11.01 20.83
N THR A 139 15.27 -10.67 22.10
CA THR A 139 16.02 -11.49 23.06
C THR A 139 15.13 -11.81 24.26
N ALA A 140 15.61 -12.69 25.17
CA ALA A 140 14.89 -13.03 26.40
C ALA A 140 14.54 -11.80 27.24
N ASP A 141 15.46 -10.81 27.27
CA ASP A 141 15.35 -9.60 28.10
C ASP A 141 14.70 -8.44 27.37
N GLN A 142 14.59 -8.50 26.03
CA GLN A 142 14.13 -7.37 25.24
C GLN A 142 13.43 -7.78 23.95
N ALA A 143 12.21 -7.32 23.79
CA ALA A 143 11.41 -7.58 22.61
C ALA A 143 11.57 -6.45 21.58
N CYS A 144 11.98 -6.79 20.36
CA CYS A 144 11.77 -5.97 19.18
C CYS A 144 10.28 -6.08 18.78
N ARG A 145 9.53 -4.99 18.88
CA ARG A 145 8.05 -5.03 18.69
C ARG A 145 7.63 -4.38 17.38
N LEU A 146 6.57 -4.94 16.81
CA LEU A 146 5.81 -4.28 15.76
C LEU A 146 5.03 -3.09 16.33
N TRP A 147 5.06 -1.95 15.62
CA TRP A 147 4.24 -0.77 15.86
C TRP A 147 3.43 -0.49 14.59
N ILE A 148 2.13 -0.49 14.69
CA ILE A 148 1.19 -0.38 13.57
C ILE A 148 -0.15 0.16 14.07
N SER A 149 -1.01 0.68 13.19
CA SER A 149 -2.40 0.97 13.54
C SER A 149 -3.14 -0.30 13.97
N SER A 150 -4.16 -0.14 14.81
CA SER A 150 -4.95 -1.29 15.25
C SER A 150 -5.73 -1.90 14.11
N THR A 151 -6.30 -1.08 13.25
CA THR A 151 -7.14 -1.53 12.13
C THR A 151 -6.32 -2.30 11.11
N ASP A 152 -5.15 -1.81 10.75
CA ASP A 152 -4.26 -2.51 9.80
C ASP A 152 -3.66 -3.79 10.38
N TRP A 153 -3.37 -3.83 11.69
CA TRP A 153 -2.94 -5.06 12.34
C TRP A 153 -4.03 -6.16 12.26
N HIS A 154 -5.29 -5.82 12.55
CA HIS A 154 -6.39 -6.78 12.45
C HIS A 154 -6.62 -7.21 11.00
N ALA A 155 -6.57 -6.27 10.05
CA ALA A 155 -6.72 -6.57 8.64
C ALA A 155 -5.61 -7.50 8.13
N ALA A 156 -4.36 -7.26 8.53
CA ALA A 156 -3.24 -8.14 8.20
C ALA A 156 -3.39 -9.54 8.81
N GLN A 157 -3.82 -9.64 10.09
CA GLN A 157 -4.10 -10.92 10.75
C GLN A 157 -5.18 -11.73 10.02
N MET A 158 -6.27 -11.09 9.63
CA MET A 158 -7.34 -11.74 8.86
C MET A 158 -6.85 -12.19 7.48
N ALA A 159 -6.16 -11.29 6.75
CA ALA A 159 -5.71 -11.56 5.40
C ALA A 159 -4.62 -12.66 5.35
N SER A 160 -3.73 -12.73 6.35
CA SER A 160 -2.73 -13.81 6.47
C SER A 160 -3.37 -15.19 6.73
N GLN A 161 -4.61 -15.22 7.21
CA GLN A 161 -5.39 -16.45 7.37
C GLN A 161 -6.32 -16.72 6.16
N GLY A 162 -6.19 -15.95 5.09
CA GLY A 162 -7.01 -16.08 3.88
C GLY A 162 -8.46 -15.60 4.07
N ILE A 163 -8.71 -14.72 5.04
CA ILE A 163 -10.01 -14.12 5.30
C ILE A 163 -10.03 -12.71 4.71
N GLY A 164 -10.95 -12.47 3.77
CA GLY A 164 -11.10 -11.17 3.09
C GLY A 164 -10.08 -10.95 1.96
N GLY A 165 -9.92 -9.69 1.54
CA GLY A 165 -9.02 -9.27 0.48
C GLY A 165 -9.61 -9.33 -0.92
N ALA A 166 -8.75 -9.15 -1.94
CA ALA A 166 -9.13 -9.06 -3.35
C ALA A 166 -9.21 -10.43 -4.07
N GLY A 167 -9.24 -11.54 -3.33
CA GLY A 167 -9.34 -12.90 -3.86
C GLY A 167 -10.32 -13.77 -3.07
N GLY A 168 -10.66 -14.94 -3.64
CA GLY A 168 -11.62 -15.88 -3.06
C GLY A 168 -13.06 -15.63 -3.49
N ASP A 169 -14.00 -16.39 -2.91
CA ASP A 169 -15.42 -16.37 -3.31
C ASP A 169 -16.07 -15.00 -3.07
N MET A 170 -15.80 -14.39 -1.92
CA MET A 170 -16.36 -13.08 -1.57
C MET A 170 -15.95 -11.99 -2.57
N ALA A 171 -14.69 -11.98 -3.00
CA ALA A 171 -14.19 -11.05 -4.00
C ALA A 171 -14.81 -11.31 -5.38
N ALA A 172 -14.92 -12.59 -5.78
CA ALA A 172 -15.55 -12.95 -7.06
C ALA A 172 -17.02 -12.56 -7.11
N ASP A 173 -17.78 -12.79 -6.03
CA ASP A 173 -19.19 -12.42 -5.95
C ASP A 173 -19.37 -10.89 -5.93
N PHE A 174 -18.51 -10.16 -5.23
CA PHE A 174 -18.48 -8.71 -5.25
C PHE A 174 -18.19 -8.16 -6.65
N PHE A 175 -17.17 -8.68 -7.34
CA PHE A 175 -16.85 -8.24 -8.69
C PHE A 175 -17.95 -8.60 -9.69
N ARG A 176 -18.62 -9.77 -9.52
CA ARG A 176 -19.78 -10.14 -10.33
C ARG A 176 -20.94 -9.16 -10.14
N LEU A 177 -21.25 -8.77 -8.91
CA LEU A 177 -22.25 -7.74 -8.62
C LEU A 177 -21.94 -6.44 -9.37
N HIS A 178 -20.67 -6.08 -9.49
CA HIS A 178 -20.21 -4.87 -10.14
C HIS A 178 -19.87 -5.04 -11.64
N GLY A 179 -20.34 -6.14 -12.26
CA GLY A 179 -20.35 -6.32 -13.72
C GLY A 179 -19.19 -7.13 -14.31
N LEU A 180 -18.28 -7.67 -13.51
CA LEU A 180 -17.28 -8.62 -14.00
C LEU A 180 -17.93 -10.00 -14.14
N VAL A 181 -18.49 -10.30 -15.32
CA VAL A 181 -19.31 -11.50 -15.55
C VAL A 181 -18.58 -12.64 -16.26
N ASP A 182 -17.35 -12.43 -16.70
CA ASP A 182 -16.53 -13.48 -17.33
C ASP A 182 -16.24 -14.61 -16.33
N ALA A 183 -16.79 -15.80 -16.62
CA ALA A 183 -16.71 -16.96 -15.74
C ALA A 183 -15.27 -17.45 -15.53
N ALA A 184 -14.40 -17.33 -16.55
CA ALA A 184 -13.00 -17.74 -16.46
C ALA A 184 -12.21 -16.78 -15.56
N VAL A 185 -12.43 -15.47 -15.70
CA VAL A 185 -11.82 -14.46 -14.84
C VAL A 185 -12.29 -14.62 -13.40
N LEU A 186 -13.59 -14.80 -13.16
CA LEU A 186 -14.13 -15.02 -11.82
C LEU A 186 -13.58 -16.31 -11.17
N ALA A 187 -13.40 -17.38 -11.96
CA ALA A 187 -12.77 -18.61 -11.45
C ALA A 187 -11.32 -18.36 -11.01
N GLN A 188 -10.56 -17.57 -11.77
CA GLN A 188 -9.20 -17.18 -11.40
C GLN A 188 -9.17 -16.28 -10.14
N VAL A 189 -10.13 -15.34 -10.00
CA VAL A 189 -10.26 -14.54 -8.77
C VAL A 189 -10.51 -15.45 -7.55
N ARG A 190 -11.38 -16.46 -7.68
CA ARG A 190 -11.61 -17.43 -6.60
C ARG A 190 -10.36 -18.20 -6.20
N GLN A 191 -9.53 -18.59 -7.17
CA GLN A 191 -8.28 -19.30 -6.91
C GLN A 191 -7.21 -18.44 -6.19
N ARG A 192 -7.34 -17.12 -6.19
CA ARG A 192 -6.43 -16.20 -5.48
C ARG A 192 -6.66 -16.12 -3.96
N ARG A 193 -7.52 -16.95 -3.40
CA ARG A 193 -7.64 -17.10 -1.95
C ARG A 193 -6.27 -17.43 -1.33
N GLY A 194 -5.86 -16.66 -0.33
CA GLY A 194 -4.54 -16.85 0.32
C GLY A 194 -3.36 -16.22 -0.41
N HIS A 195 -3.57 -15.46 -1.49
CA HIS A 195 -2.49 -14.73 -2.17
C HIS A 195 -1.72 -13.80 -1.21
N TYR A 196 -2.43 -13.10 -0.33
CA TYR A 196 -1.83 -12.28 0.72
C TYR A 196 -0.98 -13.13 1.68
N ALA A 197 -1.48 -14.27 2.14
CA ALA A 197 -0.77 -15.18 3.05
C ALA A 197 0.55 -15.73 2.45
N GLY A 198 0.64 -15.81 1.12
CA GLY A 198 1.88 -16.18 0.43
C GLY A 198 3.00 -15.15 0.56
N MET A 199 2.65 -13.88 0.79
CA MET A 199 3.59 -12.76 0.94
C MET A 199 3.70 -12.26 2.38
N VAL A 200 2.72 -12.59 3.23
CA VAL A 200 2.66 -12.28 4.66
C VAL A 200 2.21 -13.55 5.41
N PRO A 201 3.08 -14.56 5.52
CA PRO A 201 2.69 -15.84 6.13
C PRO A 201 2.41 -15.72 7.62
N GLN A 202 3.02 -14.74 8.27
CA GLN A 202 2.88 -14.51 9.71
C GLN A 202 2.89 -13.01 10.02
N VAL A 203 2.00 -12.60 10.92
CA VAL A 203 1.95 -11.25 11.51
C VAL A 203 2.30 -11.37 12.99
N PRO A 204 3.15 -10.51 13.58
CA PRO A 204 3.44 -10.56 15.01
C PRO A 204 2.17 -10.57 15.85
N ALA A 205 2.07 -11.51 16.79
CA ALA A 205 0.89 -11.67 17.65
C ALA A 205 0.67 -10.49 18.62
N ARG A 206 1.70 -9.67 18.84
CA ARG A 206 1.67 -8.50 19.73
C ARG A 206 2.22 -7.29 19.01
N TYR A 207 1.57 -6.14 19.19
CA TYR A 207 1.98 -4.88 18.60
C TYR A 207 1.84 -3.74 19.60
N ARG A 208 2.50 -2.61 19.32
CA ARG A 208 2.24 -1.33 19.93
C ARG A 208 1.42 -0.49 18.97
N ARG A 209 0.31 0.05 19.44
CA ARG A 209 -0.61 0.80 18.60
C ARG A 209 -0.01 2.15 18.19
N LEU A 210 0.01 2.41 16.89
CA LEU A 210 0.09 3.75 16.30
C LEU A 210 -1.33 4.27 16.08
N MET A 211 -1.51 5.58 16.22
CA MET A 211 -2.80 6.24 16.03
C MET A 211 -2.59 7.70 15.64
N ASP A 212 -3.59 8.28 15.02
CA ASP A 212 -3.55 9.68 14.61
C ASP A 212 -3.16 10.62 15.77
N GLY A 213 -2.29 11.56 15.46
CA GLY A 213 -1.83 12.56 16.43
C GLY A 213 -0.87 12.05 17.51
N LEU A 214 -0.54 10.77 17.55
CA LEU A 214 0.48 10.23 18.47
C LEU A 214 1.87 10.76 18.10
N ASP A 215 2.60 11.27 19.08
CA ASP A 215 4.03 11.59 18.92
C ASP A 215 4.88 10.39 19.35
N VAL A 216 5.72 9.92 18.45
CA VAL A 216 6.68 8.84 18.67
C VAL A 216 8.07 9.45 18.70
N ALA A 217 8.80 9.30 19.81
CA ALA A 217 10.21 9.69 19.88
C ALA A 217 11.06 8.62 19.17
N ILE A 218 11.85 9.04 18.16
CA ILE A 218 12.84 8.22 17.46
C ILE A 218 14.15 9.03 17.41
N GLY A 219 15.22 8.47 17.96
CA GLY A 219 16.53 9.13 17.98
C GLY A 219 16.54 10.48 18.68
N GLY A 220 15.69 10.68 19.68
CA GLY A 220 15.54 11.96 20.36
C GLY A 220 14.71 13.00 19.60
N THR A 221 14.18 12.64 18.41
CA THR A 221 13.36 13.52 17.56
C THR A 221 11.91 13.08 17.63
N GLY A 222 10.98 14.03 17.72
CA GLY A 222 9.54 13.75 17.69
C GLY A 222 9.06 13.47 16.26
N TRP A 223 8.30 12.38 16.11
CA TRP A 223 7.63 11.98 14.87
C TRP A 223 6.14 11.91 15.12
N ARG A 224 5.38 12.79 14.48
CA ARG A 224 3.92 12.83 14.55
C ARG A 224 3.33 11.78 13.63
N CYS A 225 2.53 10.87 14.16
CA CYS A 225 1.68 9.98 13.37
C CYS A 225 0.52 10.75 12.76
N LEU A 226 0.34 10.60 11.44
CA LEU A 226 -0.74 11.18 10.68
C LEU A 226 -1.51 10.04 10.01
N ALA A 227 -2.72 9.76 10.48
CA ALA A 227 -3.54 8.72 9.87
C ALA A 227 -4.10 9.20 8.54
N GLY A 228 -4.06 8.32 7.54
CA GLY A 228 -4.68 8.47 6.24
C GLY A 228 -5.56 7.26 5.94
N TYR A 229 -6.62 7.46 5.18
CA TYR A 229 -7.64 6.46 4.88
C TYR A 229 -7.83 6.32 3.37
N GLY A 230 -8.50 5.26 2.95
CA GLY A 230 -8.90 5.03 1.56
C GLY A 230 -7.97 4.11 0.78
N HIS A 231 -6.63 4.21 0.98
CA HIS A 231 -5.67 3.27 0.43
C HIS A 231 -5.58 1.98 1.27
N ALA A 232 -5.56 2.14 2.57
CA ALA A 232 -5.60 1.08 3.57
C ALA A 232 -6.59 1.48 4.67
N PRO A 233 -7.00 0.55 5.56
CA PRO A 233 -7.96 0.83 6.62
C PRO A 233 -7.57 1.99 7.54
N GLU A 234 -6.29 2.08 7.93
CA GLU A 234 -5.75 3.16 8.76
C GLU A 234 -4.23 3.31 8.52
N HIS A 235 -3.86 3.79 7.35
CA HIS A 235 -2.46 4.06 7.01
C HIS A 235 -1.85 5.11 7.93
N ILE A 236 -0.63 4.90 8.42
CA ILE A 236 0.09 5.87 9.26
C ILE A 236 1.30 6.43 8.49
N SER A 237 1.24 7.72 8.18
CA SER A 237 2.42 8.49 7.77
C SER A 237 3.13 9.07 8.99
N LEU A 238 4.45 9.31 8.90
CA LEU A 238 5.26 9.82 10.01
C LEU A 238 5.89 11.16 9.63
N HIS A 239 5.55 12.22 10.33
CA HIS A 239 6.10 13.56 10.09
C HIS A 239 7.00 14.01 11.23
N SER A 240 8.22 14.40 10.93
CA SER A 240 9.14 15.05 11.86
C SER A 240 9.30 16.52 11.52
N PRO A 241 8.67 17.45 12.26
CA PRO A 241 8.84 18.88 12.05
C PRO A 241 10.30 19.33 12.23
N ALA A 242 11.02 18.74 13.19
CA ALA A 242 12.39 19.09 13.49
C ALA A 242 13.36 18.76 12.34
N GLN A 243 13.11 17.67 11.61
CA GLN A 243 13.90 17.29 10.44
C GLN A 243 13.32 17.81 9.11
N GLY A 244 12.09 18.32 9.12
CA GLY A 244 11.40 18.75 7.91
C GLY A 244 11.11 17.56 6.95
N VAL A 245 10.80 16.38 7.50
CA VAL A 245 10.65 15.12 6.75
C VAL A 245 9.27 14.51 6.98
N LEU A 246 8.68 13.97 5.91
CA LEU A 246 7.48 13.14 5.93
C LEU A 246 7.78 11.77 5.32
N ILE A 247 7.73 10.70 6.10
CA ILE A 247 7.59 9.34 5.56
C ILE A 247 6.12 9.17 5.20
N SER A 248 5.81 9.28 3.91
CA SER A 248 4.41 9.30 3.44
C SER A 248 3.79 7.91 3.29
N GLY A 249 4.62 6.86 3.31
CA GLY A 249 4.13 5.57 2.89
C GLY A 249 3.55 5.64 1.48
N ASP A 250 2.39 5.04 1.30
CA ASP A 250 1.66 5.03 0.03
C ASP A 250 0.65 6.18 -0.12
N MET A 251 0.50 7.03 0.90
CA MET A 251 -0.45 8.14 0.80
C MET A 251 -0.07 9.16 -0.28
N VAL A 252 1.23 9.42 -0.49
CA VAL A 252 1.69 10.34 -1.53
C VAL A 252 2.91 9.76 -2.24
N LEU A 253 2.74 9.37 -3.49
CA LEU A 253 3.77 8.83 -4.38
C LEU A 253 4.11 9.84 -5.48
N PRO A 254 5.37 9.98 -5.90
CA PRO A 254 5.78 11.05 -6.82
C PRO A 254 5.28 10.86 -8.26
N ARG A 255 5.07 9.63 -8.71
CA ARG A 255 4.81 9.31 -10.11
C ARG A 255 3.41 8.74 -10.35
N VAL A 256 3.06 7.66 -9.65
CA VAL A 256 1.79 6.97 -9.82
C VAL A 256 0.74 7.50 -8.84
N SER A 257 -0.53 7.38 -9.18
CA SER A 257 -1.61 7.52 -8.19
C SER A 257 -1.61 6.29 -7.30
N THR A 258 -1.82 6.51 -6.01
CA THR A 258 -2.03 5.43 -5.05
C THR A 258 -3.30 4.67 -5.41
N ASN A 259 -3.27 3.34 -5.34
CA ASN A 259 -4.48 2.54 -5.52
C ASN A 259 -5.46 2.80 -4.37
N VAL A 260 -6.71 3.08 -4.71
CA VAL A 260 -7.81 3.31 -3.78
C VAL A 260 -8.95 2.39 -4.16
N SER A 261 -9.09 1.26 -3.43
CA SER A 261 -10.00 0.17 -3.79
C SER A 261 -11.06 -0.06 -2.72
N VAL A 262 -12.31 -0.26 -3.15
CA VAL A 262 -13.36 -0.83 -2.31
C VAL A 262 -13.17 -2.34 -2.23
N TYR A 263 -13.17 -2.86 -1.02
CA TYR A 263 -13.08 -4.29 -0.75
C TYR A 263 -14.43 -4.90 -0.38
N PRO A 264 -14.66 -6.18 -0.66
CA PRO A 264 -15.96 -6.83 -0.43
C PRO A 264 -16.37 -6.89 1.05
N MET A 265 -15.43 -6.68 1.97
CA MET A 265 -15.72 -6.64 3.42
C MET A 265 -16.38 -5.33 3.85
N GLU A 266 -16.22 -4.27 3.08
CA GLU A 266 -16.82 -2.95 3.31
C GLU A 266 -17.42 -2.44 1.98
N PRO A 267 -18.48 -3.14 1.48
CA PRO A 267 -18.93 -3.05 0.08
C PRO A 267 -19.58 -1.72 -0.30
N GLU A 268 -19.86 -0.84 0.66
CA GLU A 268 -20.48 0.48 0.45
C GLU A 268 -19.55 1.64 0.81
N ALA A 269 -18.27 1.35 1.11
CA ALA A 269 -17.32 2.36 1.54
C ALA A 269 -17.06 3.42 0.45
N ASP A 270 -16.99 4.70 0.87
CA ASP A 270 -16.53 5.82 0.04
C ASP A 270 -15.04 6.08 0.30
N VAL A 271 -14.22 5.11 -0.08
CA VAL A 271 -12.78 5.14 0.16
C VAL A 271 -12.06 6.24 -0.60
N LEU A 272 -12.58 6.68 -1.76
CA LEU A 272 -11.97 7.75 -2.54
C LEU A 272 -12.13 9.11 -1.85
N THR A 273 -13.29 9.41 -1.30
CA THR A 273 -13.48 10.64 -0.50
C THR A 273 -12.61 10.62 0.75
N LEU A 274 -12.48 9.48 1.41
CA LEU A 274 -11.57 9.33 2.56
C LEU A 274 -10.11 9.59 2.17
N PHE A 275 -9.66 9.08 1.02
CA PHE A 275 -8.31 9.30 0.49
C PHE A 275 -8.07 10.78 0.18
N LEU A 276 -8.97 11.42 -0.55
CA LEU A 276 -8.85 12.84 -0.90
C LEU A 276 -8.83 13.75 0.33
N ASN A 277 -9.66 13.46 1.34
CA ASN A 277 -9.65 14.17 2.62
C ASN A 277 -8.33 13.96 3.38
N SER A 278 -7.74 12.77 3.29
CA SER A 278 -6.44 12.47 3.90
C SER A 278 -5.31 13.26 3.23
N LEU A 279 -5.35 13.43 1.90
CA LEU A 279 -4.41 14.29 1.18
C LEU A 279 -4.50 15.75 1.62
N GLU A 280 -5.72 16.28 1.83
CA GLU A 280 -5.92 17.66 2.32
C GLU A 280 -5.30 17.88 3.71
N ARG A 281 -5.33 16.88 4.57
CA ARG A 281 -4.65 16.96 5.87
C ARG A 281 -3.13 17.04 5.71
N LEU A 282 -2.54 16.27 4.78
CA LEU A 282 -1.11 16.33 4.48
C LEU A 282 -0.70 17.64 3.81
N ARG A 283 -1.60 18.31 3.08
CA ARG A 283 -1.39 19.62 2.45
C ARG A 283 -0.99 20.70 3.46
N THR A 284 -1.42 20.58 4.70
CA THR A 284 -1.13 21.55 5.77
C THR A 284 0.34 21.55 6.24
N LEU A 285 1.12 20.54 5.85
CA LEU A 285 2.53 20.44 6.20
C LEU A 285 3.36 21.54 5.50
N PRO A 286 4.52 21.94 6.07
CA PRO A 286 5.36 22.99 5.49
C PRO A 286 5.78 22.67 4.05
N ALA A 287 5.80 23.67 3.16
CA ALA A 287 6.12 23.53 1.75
C ALA A 287 7.53 22.96 1.49
N GLY A 288 8.49 23.20 2.41
CA GLY A 288 9.85 22.66 2.34
C GLY A 288 10.00 21.21 2.79
N THR A 289 8.90 20.51 3.15
CA THR A 289 8.95 19.13 3.63
C THR A 289 9.56 18.20 2.58
N LEU A 290 10.56 17.41 2.99
CA LEU A 290 11.11 16.31 2.20
C LEU A 290 10.16 15.09 2.35
N VAL A 291 9.58 14.66 1.25
CA VAL A 291 8.69 13.49 1.22
C VAL A 291 9.50 12.24 0.91
N LEU A 292 9.33 11.23 1.74
CA LEU A 292 9.95 9.91 1.65
C LEU A 292 8.84 8.89 1.33
N PRO A 293 8.58 8.62 0.03
CA PRO A 293 7.51 7.74 -0.40
C PRO A 293 7.95 6.28 -0.38
N SER A 294 7.02 5.35 -0.26
CA SER A 294 7.34 3.92 -0.35
C SER A 294 7.72 3.48 -1.76
N HIS A 295 7.29 4.19 -2.78
CA HIS A 295 7.64 3.93 -4.18
C HIS A 295 8.10 5.20 -4.89
N GLY A 296 9.09 5.06 -5.77
CA GLY A 296 9.72 6.20 -6.46
C GLY A 296 10.90 6.77 -5.67
N ARG A 297 11.18 8.05 -5.84
CA ARG A 297 12.32 8.74 -5.22
C ARG A 297 11.87 9.76 -4.18
N PRO A 298 12.68 10.02 -3.13
CA PRO A 298 12.45 11.15 -2.23
C PRO A 298 12.34 12.48 -2.99
N PHE A 299 11.36 13.31 -2.63
CA PHE A 299 11.08 14.53 -3.36
C PHE A 299 10.60 15.67 -2.46
N ARG A 300 10.65 16.89 -2.98
CA ARG A 300 9.99 18.09 -2.43
C ARG A 300 8.90 18.56 -3.39
N GLY A 301 7.92 19.30 -2.87
CA GLY A 301 6.75 19.74 -3.63
C GLY A 301 5.49 18.96 -3.28
N LEU A 302 5.32 18.64 -1.98
CA LEU A 302 4.16 17.90 -1.45
C LEU A 302 2.83 18.49 -1.93
N GLN A 303 2.64 19.83 -1.81
CA GLN A 303 1.41 20.50 -2.20
C GLN A 303 1.14 20.37 -3.70
N THR A 304 2.17 20.59 -4.53
CA THR A 304 2.08 20.39 -5.98
C THR A 304 1.65 18.97 -6.34
N ARG A 305 2.21 17.97 -5.62
CA ARG A 305 1.83 16.58 -5.87
C ARG A 305 0.40 16.28 -5.43
N ILE A 306 -0.06 16.82 -4.33
CA ILE A 306 -1.46 16.71 -3.88
C ILE A 306 -2.41 17.33 -4.91
N ASP A 307 -2.09 18.53 -5.44
CA ASP A 307 -2.90 19.16 -6.52
C ASP A 307 -3.02 18.25 -7.75
N GLN A 308 -1.92 17.61 -8.15
CA GLN A 308 -1.91 16.68 -9.29
C GLN A 308 -2.78 15.44 -9.03
N LEU A 309 -2.71 14.85 -7.81
CA LEU A 309 -3.53 13.69 -7.43
C LEU A 309 -5.02 14.06 -7.41
N GLN A 310 -5.38 15.22 -6.85
CA GLN A 310 -6.77 15.68 -6.84
C GLN A 310 -7.30 15.95 -8.24
N ALA A 311 -6.53 16.65 -9.07
CA ALA A 311 -6.90 16.89 -10.47
C ALA A 311 -7.05 15.57 -11.26
N HIS A 312 -6.20 14.59 -10.99
CA HIS A 312 -6.31 13.26 -11.59
C HIS A 312 -7.63 12.58 -11.23
N HIS A 313 -7.97 12.53 -9.94
CA HIS A 313 -9.21 11.88 -9.51
C HIS A 313 -10.46 12.65 -9.95
N GLU A 314 -10.43 13.99 -9.95
CA GLU A 314 -11.54 14.79 -10.49
C GLU A 314 -11.80 14.49 -11.98
N ALA A 315 -10.74 14.38 -12.78
CA ALA A 315 -10.86 13.99 -14.19
C ALA A 315 -11.45 12.57 -14.34
N ARG A 316 -11.01 11.59 -13.52
CA ARG A 316 -11.57 10.24 -13.53
C ARG A 316 -13.03 10.18 -13.09
N LEU A 317 -13.41 10.96 -12.07
CA LEU A 317 -14.81 11.11 -11.63
C LEU A 317 -15.69 11.70 -12.74
N ALA A 318 -15.20 12.71 -13.45
CA ALA A 318 -15.91 13.28 -14.58
C ALA A 318 -16.13 12.26 -15.71
N GLU A 319 -15.08 11.54 -16.12
CA GLU A 319 -15.16 10.48 -17.14
C GLU A 319 -16.14 9.35 -16.74
N ALA A 320 -16.07 8.88 -15.48
CA ALA A 320 -16.99 7.87 -14.97
C ALA A 320 -18.45 8.34 -14.98
N ARG A 321 -18.71 9.59 -14.54
CA ARG A 321 -20.04 10.20 -14.56
C ARG A 321 -20.59 10.31 -15.99
N ASP A 322 -19.77 10.77 -16.93
CA ASP A 322 -20.18 10.97 -18.33
C ASP A 322 -20.50 9.64 -19.00
N ALA A 323 -19.75 8.57 -18.69
CA ALA A 323 -20.08 7.21 -19.11
C ALA A 323 -21.44 6.74 -18.55
N CYS A 324 -21.71 6.98 -17.26
CA CYS A 324 -22.98 6.69 -16.61
C CYS A 324 -24.14 7.55 -17.12
N ALA A 325 -23.88 8.74 -17.65
CA ALA A 325 -24.88 9.60 -18.27
C ALA A 325 -25.25 9.12 -19.69
N ALA A 326 -24.27 8.62 -20.44
CA ALA A 326 -24.51 8.07 -21.77
C ALA A 326 -25.38 6.80 -21.73
N ARG A 327 -25.16 5.93 -20.74
CA ARG A 327 -25.96 4.72 -20.47
C ARG A 327 -25.71 4.24 -19.03
N PRO A 328 -26.66 3.50 -18.42
CA PRO A 328 -26.39 2.81 -17.17
C PRO A 328 -25.18 1.89 -17.32
N SER A 329 -24.16 2.08 -16.51
CA SER A 329 -22.86 1.39 -16.63
C SER A 329 -22.52 0.66 -15.34
N THR A 330 -21.92 -0.53 -15.44
CA THR A 330 -21.33 -1.26 -14.33
C THR A 330 -19.93 -0.71 -14.03
N ALA A 331 -19.34 -1.04 -12.87
CA ALA A 331 -17.93 -0.71 -12.63
C ALA A 331 -17.00 -1.40 -13.65
N ALA A 332 -17.32 -2.61 -14.09
CA ALA A 332 -16.56 -3.30 -15.14
C ALA A 332 -16.64 -2.57 -16.50
N ASP A 333 -17.78 -1.96 -16.86
CA ASP A 333 -17.91 -1.13 -18.07
C ASP A 333 -17.02 0.12 -18.01
N LEU A 334 -16.69 0.60 -16.81
CA LEU A 334 -15.83 1.77 -16.61
C LEU A 334 -14.33 1.45 -16.70
N LEU A 335 -13.91 0.18 -16.65
CA LEU A 335 -12.49 -0.19 -16.73
C LEU A 335 -11.80 0.41 -17.96
N PRO A 336 -12.31 0.27 -19.21
CA PRO A 336 -11.66 0.86 -20.39
C PRO A 336 -11.74 2.40 -20.43
N VAL A 337 -12.64 3.01 -19.65
CA VAL A 337 -12.75 4.47 -19.51
C VAL A 337 -11.65 5.00 -18.59
N LEU A 338 -11.47 4.34 -17.43
CA LEU A 338 -10.54 4.76 -16.40
C LEU A 338 -9.10 4.29 -16.66
N PHE A 339 -8.92 3.13 -17.32
CA PHE A 339 -7.62 2.52 -17.55
C PHE A 339 -7.39 2.32 -19.06
N ARG A 340 -6.56 3.17 -19.66
CA ARG A 340 -6.29 3.19 -21.11
C ARG A 340 -5.21 2.18 -21.54
N ARG A 341 -5.14 1.02 -20.87
CA ARG A 341 -4.18 -0.06 -21.16
C ARG A 341 -4.83 -1.41 -20.94
N THR A 342 -4.27 -2.46 -21.55
CA THR A 342 -4.66 -3.83 -21.23
C THR A 342 -4.25 -4.14 -19.79
N LEU A 343 -5.17 -4.75 -19.04
CA LEU A 343 -4.98 -5.15 -17.66
C LEU A 343 -4.81 -6.68 -17.61
N ASP A 344 -3.79 -7.15 -16.90
CA ASP A 344 -3.70 -8.55 -16.50
C ASP A 344 -4.68 -8.86 -15.36
N LEU A 345 -4.75 -10.12 -14.91
CA LEU A 345 -5.67 -10.51 -13.84
C LEU A 345 -5.41 -9.75 -12.53
N HIS A 346 -4.14 -9.60 -12.15
CA HIS A 346 -3.77 -8.89 -10.92
C HIS A 346 -4.20 -7.42 -10.99
N GLN A 347 -3.88 -6.76 -12.09
CA GLN A 347 -4.26 -5.38 -12.35
C GLN A 347 -5.79 -5.22 -12.45
N THR A 348 -6.51 -6.21 -13.01
CA THR A 348 -7.97 -6.20 -13.11
C THR A 348 -8.63 -6.21 -11.72
N THR A 349 -8.12 -6.97 -10.76
CA THR A 349 -8.68 -6.97 -9.40
C THR A 349 -8.53 -5.62 -8.70
N PHE A 350 -7.41 -4.94 -8.84
CA PHE A 350 -7.22 -3.58 -8.32
C PHE A 350 -8.10 -2.57 -9.07
N ALA A 351 -8.11 -2.64 -10.40
CA ALA A 351 -8.89 -1.73 -11.24
C ALA A 351 -10.41 -1.85 -10.98
N MET A 352 -10.92 -3.06 -10.72
CA MET A 352 -12.31 -3.26 -10.30
C MET A 352 -12.61 -2.54 -8.99
N GLY A 353 -11.77 -2.72 -7.96
CA GLY A 353 -11.93 -2.02 -6.68
C GLY A 353 -11.88 -0.51 -6.83
N GLU A 354 -10.97 0.00 -7.69
CA GLU A 354 -10.81 1.43 -7.96
C GLU A 354 -12.00 1.99 -8.78
N ALA A 355 -12.51 1.25 -9.76
CA ALA A 355 -13.71 1.64 -10.49
C ALA A 355 -14.94 1.73 -9.57
N VAL A 356 -15.10 0.78 -8.63
CA VAL A 356 -16.15 0.84 -7.59
C VAL A 356 -15.93 2.06 -6.70
N ALA A 357 -14.69 2.38 -6.28
CA ALA A 357 -14.39 3.57 -5.47
C ALA A 357 -14.84 4.88 -6.15
N HIS A 358 -14.62 4.99 -7.47
CA HIS A 358 -15.06 6.17 -8.23
C HIS A 358 -16.59 6.30 -8.30
N VAL A 359 -17.33 5.22 -8.56
CA VAL A 359 -18.79 5.31 -8.60
C VAL A 359 -19.40 5.49 -7.22
N HIS A 360 -18.76 4.99 -6.15
CA HIS A 360 -19.21 5.24 -4.77
C HIS A 360 -19.01 6.70 -4.38
N ALA A 361 -17.87 7.33 -4.73
CA ALA A 361 -17.67 8.75 -4.50
C ALA A 361 -18.70 9.61 -5.28
N LEU A 362 -19.04 9.24 -6.51
CA LEU A 362 -20.11 9.89 -7.26
C LEU A 362 -21.49 9.66 -6.62
N TRP A 363 -21.74 8.49 -6.08
CA TRP A 363 -22.99 8.14 -5.42
C TRP A 363 -23.19 8.93 -4.13
N THR A 364 -22.20 8.98 -3.25
CA THR A 364 -22.27 9.78 -2.01
C THR A 364 -22.41 11.27 -2.28
N GLN A 365 -21.87 11.76 -3.41
CA GLN A 365 -22.07 13.13 -3.91
C GLN A 365 -23.44 13.35 -4.55
N GLY A 366 -24.30 12.32 -4.67
CA GLY A 366 -25.60 12.40 -5.36
C GLY A 366 -25.52 12.57 -6.88
N ARG A 367 -24.34 12.32 -7.49
CA ARG A 367 -24.10 12.50 -8.94
C ARG A 367 -24.45 11.29 -9.78
N VAL A 368 -24.54 10.11 -9.17
CA VAL A 368 -25.06 8.86 -9.75
C VAL A 368 -25.98 8.14 -8.77
N THR A 369 -26.83 7.26 -9.27
CA THR A 369 -27.68 6.36 -8.46
C THR A 369 -27.47 4.92 -8.90
N PRO A 370 -27.47 3.93 -7.95
CA PRO A 370 -27.39 2.52 -8.29
C PRO A 370 -28.75 2.00 -8.77
N GLU A 371 -28.71 1.08 -9.74
CA GLU A 371 -29.84 0.31 -10.23
C GLU A 371 -29.46 -1.18 -10.23
N ASP A 372 -30.10 -2.00 -9.39
CA ASP A 372 -29.86 -3.44 -9.36
C ASP A 372 -30.69 -4.12 -10.46
N GLY A 373 -29.99 -4.72 -11.42
CA GLY A 373 -30.63 -5.45 -12.55
C GLY A 373 -31.19 -6.81 -12.13
N ARG A 374 -32.17 -7.34 -12.88
CA ARG A 374 -32.72 -8.69 -12.68
C ARG A 374 -31.67 -9.81 -12.88
N ASP A 375 -30.56 -9.49 -13.55
CA ASP A 375 -29.39 -10.34 -13.76
C ASP A 375 -28.44 -10.37 -12.52
N GLY A 376 -28.79 -9.66 -11.44
CA GLY A 376 -28.02 -9.56 -10.22
C GLY A 376 -26.76 -8.72 -10.41
N VAL A 377 -26.73 -7.80 -11.38
CA VAL A 377 -25.63 -6.88 -11.65
C VAL A 377 -26.06 -5.45 -11.36
N ARG A 378 -25.24 -4.73 -10.61
CA ARG A 378 -25.45 -3.31 -10.28
C ARG A 378 -24.92 -2.42 -11.38
N ARG A 379 -25.77 -1.48 -11.83
CA ARG A 379 -25.45 -0.44 -12.79
C ARG A 379 -25.61 0.93 -12.14
N TRP A 380 -24.88 1.87 -12.65
CA TRP A 380 -24.89 3.25 -12.16
C TRP A 380 -25.43 4.16 -13.27
N ARG A 381 -26.37 5.01 -12.91
CA ARG A 381 -26.96 6.01 -13.81
C ARG A 381 -26.64 7.40 -13.26
N ALA A 382 -26.18 8.31 -14.12
CA ALA A 382 -26.02 9.72 -13.72
C ALA A 382 -27.36 10.35 -13.33
N THR A 383 -27.35 11.10 -12.25
CA THR A 383 -28.47 11.93 -11.84
C THR A 383 -28.55 13.17 -12.74
N THR A 384 -29.77 13.60 -13.10
CA THR A 384 -29.97 14.88 -13.75
C THR A 384 -29.72 15.97 -12.70
N PRO A 385 -28.89 17.02 -12.98
CA PRO A 385 -28.81 18.15 -12.08
C PRO A 385 -30.20 18.73 -11.83
N ALA A 386 -30.51 18.96 -10.55
CA ALA A 386 -31.77 19.59 -10.15
C ALA A 386 -31.82 21.05 -10.60
#